data_f90bc94c2184c9446a8757ae5d0631f5
#
_entry.id   f90bc94c2184c9446a8757ae5d0631f5
#
_cell.length_a   1.000
_cell.length_b   1.000
_cell.length_c   1.000
_cell.angle_alpha   90.00
_cell.angle_beta   90.00
_cell.angle_gamma   90.00
#
_symmetry.space_group_name_H-M   'P 1'
#
loop_
_entity.id
_entity.type
_entity.pdbx_description
1 polymer ?
#
loop_
_entity_poly.entity_id
_entity_poly.type
_entity_poly.pdbx_seq_one_letter_code
_entity_poly.pdbx_strand_id
1 'polypeptide(L)'
;MKYSSLLIAALGLLASRPAAACSRPPAAVSRPAAIAAAQDTTAEKMLAFQRSNGGWPKAVNEVKVDYRHPMSAADLAAARRDAGALDATIDNNATTREITYLVTAFRNTQNPAYKQAAENGIRYLLKMQQPSGGFPQYFPDTRFYRAQITYNDNAMTKALTVLKAVADKKGDFALVDAALVPQSQKAVDKGVQCILKTQYVQHGKLTAWCAQHDRVTLLPCKARAFELPSLSGDESVAIVEFLLTLDQPSPEVRRAVAAAVAWFQTSKIENMAVADITDPQEPKGRDRVMVAQPGSTLWARFYDLDTNQPIYVGRDGVKHARLADIENERRTGYVYAGTWPEKLLIKDYPKWQQKWPAP
;
A
#
# COMPACT_ATOMS: atom_id res chain seq x y z
N MET A 1 57.02 11.50 61.46
CA MET A 1 57.37 12.24 62.69
C MET A 1 56.10 12.56 63.45
N LYS A 2 56.07 12.10 64.74
CA LYS A 2 55.24 12.51 65.90
C LYS A 2 53.73 12.32 65.81
N TYR A 3 53.20 11.30 66.37
CA TYR A 3 52.57 11.03 67.66
C TYR A 3 51.81 12.20 68.32
N SER A 4 50.54 11.95 68.62
CA SER A 4 50.06 12.03 70.01
C SER A 4 48.65 11.47 70.15
N SER A 5 48.55 10.51 71.01
CA SER A 5 47.36 9.89 71.58
C SER A 5 46.80 10.80 72.70
N LEU A 6 45.49 10.79 72.93
CA LEU A 6 44.93 11.01 74.28
C LEU A 6 43.64 10.18 74.43
N LEU A 7 43.72 9.33 75.48
CA LEU A 7 42.60 8.61 76.09
C LEU A 7 41.90 9.55 77.10
N ILE A 8 40.60 9.44 77.25
CA ILE A 8 39.85 9.68 78.49
C ILE A 8 38.47 8.98 78.45
N ALA A 9 38.37 8.01 79.31
CA ALA A 9 37.41 7.60 80.34
C ALA A 9 35.91 7.51 80.04
N ALA A 10 35.38 6.35 80.31
CA ALA A 10 33.98 5.94 80.38
C ALA A 10 33.23 6.56 81.58
N LEU A 11 32.00 6.88 81.38
CA LEU A 11 30.96 6.93 82.42
C LEU A 11 29.71 6.28 81.92
N GLY A 12 29.27 5.24 82.57
CA GLY A 12 28.04 4.55 82.30
C GLY A 12 26.81 5.32 82.84
N LEU A 13 25.73 5.33 82.04
CA LEU A 13 24.41 5.65 82.56
C LEU A 13 23.45 4.56 82.00
N LEU A 14 22.84 3.84 82.90
CA LEU A 14 21.69 3.00 82.65
C LEU A 14 20.50 3.89 82.31
N ALA A 15 19.89 3.66 81.14
CA ALA A 15 18.56 4.21 80.82
C ALA A 15 17.70 3.15 80.19
N SER A 16 16.56 3.00 80.80
CA SER A 16 15.47 2.07 80.54
C SER A 16 15.02 2.00 79.05
N ARG A 17 14.81 0.76 78.56
CA ARG A 17 14.18 0.45 77.28
C ARG A 17 12.71 0.84 77.29
N PRO A 18 12.17 1.62 76.31
CA PRO A 18 10.76 1.63 75.99
C PRO A 18 10.40 0.47 75.09
N ALA A 19 9.20 -0.08 75.28
CA ALA A 19 8.63 -1.20 74.55
C ALA A 19 8.53 -0.91 73.03
N ALA A 20 8.95 -1.85 72.22
CA ALA A 20 8.79 -1.80 70.79
C ALA A 20 7.30 -1.89 70.38
N ALA A 21 6.74 -0.80 69.90
CA ALA A 21 5.46 -0.81 69.23
C ALA A 21 5.61 -1.57 67.90
N CYS A 22 4.89 -2.71 67.78
CA CYS A 22 4.79 -3.51 66.55
C CYS A 22 4.00 -2.70 65.50
N SER A 23 4.69 -1.96 64.64
CA SER A 23 4.07 -1.29 63.48
C SER A 23 3.74 -2.37 62.41
N ARG A 24 2.45 -2.59 62.17
CA ARG A 24 1.95 -3.37 61.03
C ARG A 24 2.50 -2.76 59.73
N PRO A 25 3.04 -3.60 58.80
CA PRO A 25 3.39 -3.09 57.48
C PRO A 25 2.14 -2.53 56.76
N PRO A 26 2.25 -1.45 55.97
CA PRO A 26 1.12 -0.94 55.21
C PRO A 26 0.61 -2.01 54.26
N ALA A 27 -0.72 -2.18 54.22
CA ALA A 27 -1.38 -3.10 53.30
C ALA A 27 -0.90 -2.79 51.89
N ALA A 28 -0.42 -3.81 51.17
CA ALA A 28 -0.06 -3.71 49.78
C ALA A 28 -1.30 -3.23 49.01
N VAL A 29 -1.22 -2.02 48.44
CA VAL A 29 -2.22 -1.51 47.53
C VAL A 29 -2.14 -2.43 46.30
N SER A 30 -3.15 -3.32 46.17
CA SER A 30 -3.30 -4.16 44.97
C SER A 30 -3.42 -3.22 43.77
N ARG A 31 -2.45 -3.26 42.86
CA ARG A 31 -2.60 -2.65 41.55
C ARG A 31 -3.87 -3.22 40.94
N PRO A 32 -4.79 -2.35 40.41
CA PRO A 32 -5.95 -2.85 39.69
C PRO A 32 -5.45 -3.79 38.59
N ALA A 33 -6.04 -4.97 38.49
CA ALA A 33 -5.77 -5.90 37.41
C ALA A 33 -5.95 -5.15 36.08
N ALA A 34 -4.92 -5.15 35.24
CA ALA A 34 -5.00 -4.55 33.92
C ALA A 34 -6.19 -5.19 33.21
N ILE A 35 -7.20 -4.40 32.89
CA ILE A 35 -8.33 -4.85 32.05
C ILE A 35 -7.69 -5.39 30.78
N ALA A 36 -7.87 -6.69 30.51
CA ALA A 36 -7.37 -7.28 29.27
C ALA A 36 -7.92 -6.47 28.10
N ALA A 37 -7.01 -5.93 27.27
CA ALA A 37 -7.42 -5.14 26.10
C ALA A 37 -8.35 -6.01 25.22
N ALA A 38 -9.45 -5.44 24.76
CA ALA A 38 -10.37 -6.14 23.89
C ALA A 38 -9.61 -6.68 22.67
N GLN A 39 -9.86 -7.95 22.31
CA GLN A 39 -9.20 -8.58 21.18
C GLN A 39 -10.07 -8.46 19.91
N ASP A 40 -9.42 -8.11 18.80
CA ASP A 40 -9.99 -8.17 17.48
C ASP A 40 -9.42 -9.38 16.74
N THR A 41 -10.27 -10.38 16.46
CA THR A 41 -9.85 -11.66 15.87
C THR A 41 -9.17 -11.52 14.51
N THR A 42 -9.55 -10.50 13.73
CA THR A 42 -8.90 -10.22 12.43
C THR A 42 -7.53 -9.58 12.64
N ALA A 43 -7.41 -8.64 13.58
CA ALA A 43 -6.14 -8.05 13.95
C ALA A 43 -5.15 -9.10 14.49
N GLU A 44 -5.62 -10.05 15.33
CA GLU A 44 -4.78 -11.13 15.83
C GLU A 44 -4.21 -12.02 14.70
N LYS A 45 -5.03 -12.30 13.68
CA LYS A 45 -4.53 -12.99 12.47
C LYS A 45 -3.48 -12.15 11.74
N MET A 46 -3.73 -10.85 11.57
CA MET A 46 -2.77 -9.95 10.93
C MET A 46 -1.43 -9.91 11.68
N LEU A 47 -1.46 -9.88 13.04
CA LEU A 47 -0.24 -9.96 13.84
C LEU A 47 0.55 -11.25 13.55
N ALA A 48 -0.14 -12.38 13.38
CA ALA A 48 0.51 -13.65 13.12
C ALA A 48 1.22 -13.71 11.74
N PHE A 49 0.70 -12.99 10.75
CA PHE A 49 1.26 -12.96 9.39
C PHE A 49 2.28 -11.86 9.16
N GLN A 50 2.49 -10.93 10.10
CA GLN A 50 3.49 -9.89 9.95
C GLN A 50 4.90 -10.48 9.88
N ARG A 51 5.66 -10.08 8.87
CA ARG A 51 7.07 -10.45 8.74
C ARG A 51 7.94 -9.61 9.65
N SER A 52 9.12 -10.13 10.00
CA SER A 52 10.09 -9.45 10.87
C SER A 52 10.57 -8.10 10.32
N ASN A 53 10.46 -7.89 9.01
CA ASN A 53 10.74 -6.61 8.37
C ASN A 53 9.60 -5.58 8.50
N GLY A 54 8.46 -5.95 9.06
CA GLY A 54 7.28 -5.11 9.30
C GLY A 54 6.18 -5.22 8.25
N GLY A 55 6.45 -5.79 7.07
CA GLY A 55 5.46 -5.96 6.01
C GLY A 55 4.65 -7.25 6.12
N TRP A 56 3.73 -7.46 5.18
CA TRP A 56 2.89 -8.68 5.10
C TRP A 56 2.99 -9.33 3.72
N PRO A 57 2.87 -10.66 3.66
CA PRO A 57 2.77 -11.39 2.40
C PRO A 57 1.35 -11.30 1.84
N LYS A 58 1.20 -11.38 0.50
CA LYS A 58 -0.12 -11.55 -0.14
C LYS A 58 -0.60 -13.00 -0.16
N ALA A 59 0.34 -13.93 -0.10
CA ALA A 59 0.10 -15.37 -0.14
C ALA A 59 1.21 -16.10 0.62
N VAL A 60 0.88 -17.25 1.20
CA VAL A 60 1.83 -18.18 1.82
C VAL A 60 1.63 -19.54 1.16
N ASN A 61 2.70 -20.16 0.66
CA ASN A 61 2.64 -21.43 -0.10
C ASN A 61 1.61 -21.36 -1.24
N GLU A 62 1.61 -20.25 -2.00
CA GLU A 62 0.70 -19.96 -3.11
C GLU A 62 -0.78 -19.76 -2.72
N VAL A 63 -1.13 -19.96 -1.45
CA VAL A 63 -2.47 -19.69 -0.94
C VAL A 63 -2.59 -18.23 -0.53
N LYS A 64 -3.57 -17.52 -1.11
CA LYS A 64 -3.86 -16.11 -0.80
C LYS A 64 -4.20 -15.95 0.67
N VAL A 65 -3.58 -14.98 1.33
CA VAL A 65 -3.89 -14.61 2.72
C VAL A 65 -5.27 -13.94 2.75
N ASP A 66 -6.23 -14.59 3.42
CA ASP A 66 -7.59 -14.09 3.62
C ASP A 66 -7.97 -14.21 5.10
N TYR A 67 -8.05 -13.07 5.77
CA TYR A 67 -8.36 -13.00 7.21
C TYR A 67 -9.82 -13.24 7.56
N ARG A 68 -10.72 -13.29 6.57
CA ARG A 68 -12.16 -13.54 6.79
C ARG A 68 -12.44 -14.99 7.20
N HIS A 69 -11.62 -15.92 6.74
CA HIS A 69 -11.78 -17.33 7.07
C HIS A 69 -11.24 -17.64 8.47
N PRO A 70 -11.88 -18.58 9.19
CA PRO A 70 -11.34 -19.14 10.43
C PRO A 70 -9.91 -19.70 10.20
N MET A 71 -9.05 -19.49 11.17
CA MET A 71 -7.71 -20.05 11.19
C MET A 71 -7.52 -20.80 12.49
N SER A 72 -6.96 -22.00 12.44
CA SER A 72 -6.65 -22.79 13.63
C SER A 72 -5.45 -22.18 14.39
N ALA A 73 -5.30 -22.55 15.66
CA ALA A 73 -4.13 -22.17 16.43
C ALA A 73 -2.81 -22.68 15.78
N ALA A 74 -2.87 -23.83 15.09
CA ALA A 74 -1.74 -24.41 14.35
C ALA A 74 -1.37 -23.56 13.14
N ASP A 75 -2.37 -23.04 12.37
CA ASP A 75 -2.13 -22.14 11.23
C ASP A 75 -1.49 -20.82 11.68
N LEU A 76 -1.99 -20.24 12.76
CA LEU A 76 -1.43 -19.00 13.32
C LEU A 76 -0.02 -19.22 13.87
N ALA A 77 0.26 -20.36 14.50
CA ALA A 77 1.59 -20.73 14.95
C ALA A 77 2.55 -20.93 13.78
N ALA A 78 2.09 -21.55 12.67
CA ALA A 78 2.86 -21.68 11.45
C ALA A 78 3.20 -20.32 10.84
N ALA A 79 2.20 -19.42 10.70
CA ALA A 79 2.42 -18.07 10.20
C ALA A 79 3.45 -17.28 11.01
N ARG A 80 3.45 -17.43 12.36
CA ARG A 80 4.45 -16.80 13.24
C ARG A 80 5.86 -17.38 13.06
N ARG A 81 5.99 -18.70 12.84
CA ARG A 81 7.30 -19.32 12.55
C ARG A 81 7.91 -18.77 11.26
N ASP A 82 7.08 -18.42 10.28
CA ASP A 82 7.50 -17.87 9.00
C ASP A 82 7.79 -16.36 9.05
N ALA A 83 7.82 -15.75 10.22
CA ALA A 83 8.05 -14.29 10.35
C ALA A 83 9.35 -13.82 9.68
N GLY A 84 10.36 -14.67 9.54
CA GLY A 84 11.63 -14.37 8.86
C GLY A 84 11.58 -14.44 7.33
N ALA A 85 10.44 -14.83 6.73
CA ALA A 85 10.33 -14.95 5.27
C ALA A 85 10.45 -13.57 4.58
N LEU A 86 11.04 -13.56 3.37
CA LEU A 86 11.32 -12.33 2.60
C LEU A 86 10.25 -12.07 1.51
N ASP A 87 9.02 -12.46 1.78
CA ASP A 87 7.87 -12.43 0.84
C ASP A 87 6.90 -11.25 1.10
N ALA A 88 7.27 -10.32 1.96
CA ALA A 88 6.49 -9.12 2.21
C ALA A 88 6.36 -8.24 0.95
N THR A 89 5.18 -7.67 0.73
CA THR A 89 4.83 -7.01 -0.53
C THR A 89 3.79 -5.91 -0.33
N ILE A 90 3.67 -5.03 -1.32
CA ILE A 90 2.53 -4.09 -1.44
C ILE A 90 1.54 -4.52 -2.54
N ASP A 91 1.77 -5.67 -3.17
CA ASP A 91 0.92 -6.22 -4.20
C ASP A 91 -0.45 -6.66 -3.64
N ASN A 92 -1.52 -6.51 -4.43
CA ASN A 92 -2.88 -6.92 -4.06
C ASN A 92 -3.34 -6.41 -2.67
N ASN A 93 -3.00 -5.18 -2.32
CA ASN A 93 -3.28 -4.51 -1.04
C ASN A 93 -2.55 -5.08 0.19
N ALA A 94 -1.67 -6.07 0.04
CA ALA A 94 -0.87 -6.56 1.17
C ALA A 94 -0.07 -5.39 1.78
N THR A 95 0.21 -5.46 3.04
CA THR A 95 0.83 -4.43 3.89
C THR A 95 -0.04 -3.18 4.07
N THR A 96 -0.56 -2.57 3.00
CA THR A 96 -1.38 -1.34 3.11
C THR A 96 -2.74 -1.59 3.75
N ARG A 97 -3.37 -2.72 3.46
CA ARG A 97 -4.62 -3.17 4.07
C ARG A 97 -4.43 -3.43 5.57
N GLU A 98 -3.37 -4.15 5.93
CA GLU A 98 -3.09 -4.52 7.31
C GLU A 98 -2.78 -3.29 8.16
N ILE A 99 -1.96 -2.36 7.68
CA ILE A 99 -1.67 -1.10 8.37
C ILE A 99 -2.97 -0.36 8.67
N THR A 100 -3.83 -0.15 7.65
CA THR A 100 -5.07 0.61 7.79
C THR A 100 -6.02 -0.06 8.78
N TYR A 101 -6.16 -1.38 8.72
CA TYR A 101 -7.01 -2.14 9.63
C TYR A 101 -6.51 -2.06 11.08
N LEU A 102 -5.21 -2.28 11.28
CA LEU A 102 -4.61 -2.31 12.62
C LEU A 102 -4.66 -0.97 13.33
N VAL A 103 -4.54 0.16 12.63
CA VAL A 103 -4.73 1.48 13.23
C VAL A 103 -6.17 1.65 13.73
N THR A 104 -7.16 1.22 12.97
CA THR A 104 -8.58 1.24 13.38
C THR A 104 -8.85 0.26 14.53
N ALA A 105 -8.29 -0.94 14.48
CA ALA A 105 -8.39 -1.92 15.56
C ALA A 105 -7.79 -1.37 16.88
N PHE A 106 -6.64 -0.68 16.79
CA PHE A 106 -6.05 0.01 17.96
C PHE A 106 -6.98 1.07 18.53
N ARG A 107 -7.57 1.92 17.70
CA ARG A 107 -8.55 2.92 18.19
C ARG A 107 -9.70 2.26 18.95
N ASN A 108 -10.20 1.14 18.45
CA ASN A 108 -11.36 0.47 19.01
C ASN A 108 -11.06 -0.31 20.30
N THR A 109 -9.86 -0.90 20.40
CA THR A 109 -9.52 -1.86 21.47
C THR A 109 -8.49 -1.33 22.46
N GLN A 110 -7.74 -0.27 22.11
CA GLN A 110 -6.58 0.25 22.83
C GLN A 110 -5.48 -0.81 23.04
N ASN A 111 -5.47 -1.88 22.23
CA ASN A 111 -4.42 -2.91 22.30
C ASN A 111 -3.12 -2.39 21.65
N PRO A 112 -2.04 -2.18 22.43
CA PRO A 112 -0.81 -1.57 21.92
C PRO A 112 -0.10 -2.43 20.88
N ALA A 113 -0.35 -3.74 20.83
CA ALA A 113 0.23 -4.62 19.82
C ALA A 113 -0.23 -4.25 18.41
N TYR A 114 -1.49 -3.81 18.25
CA TYR A 114 -2.02 -3.40 16.94
C TYR A 114 -1.38 -2.11 16.45
N LYS A 115 -1.21 -1.13 17.36
CA LYS A 115 -0.47 0.11 17.05
C LYS A 115 0.97 -0.21 16.63
N GLN A 116 1.67 -1.00 17.42
CA GLN A 116 3.05 -1.37 17.13
C GLN A 116 3.20 -2.07 15.78
N ALA A 117 2.30 -3.00 15.47
CA ALA A 117 2.32 -3.70 14.19
C ALA A 117 2.03 -2.74 13.01
N ALA A 118 1.05 -1.85 13.14
CA ALA A 118 0.78 -0.83 12.12
C ALA A 118 1.99 0.08 11.88
N GLU A 119 2.63 0.55 12.95
CA GLU A 119 3.85 1.38 12.87
C GLU A 119 5.03 0.64 12.24
N ASN A 120 5.20 -0.66 12.52
CA ASN A 120 6.19 -1.48 11.84
C ASN A 120 5.92 -1.57 10.34
N GLY A 121 4.64 -1.69 9.95
CA GLY A 121 4.21 -1.65 8.55
C GLY A 121 4.51 -0.30 7.88
N ILE A 122 4.26 0.80 8.56
CA ILE A 122 4.61 2.14 8.06
C ILE A 122 6.13 2.25 7.86
N ARG A 123 6.94 1.80 8.83
CA ARG A 123 8.41 1.78 8.70
C ARG A 123 8.88 0.89 7.56
N TYR A 124 8.20 -0.23 7.31
CA TYR A 124 8.45 -1.07 6.14
C TYR A 124 8.22 -0.30 4.84
N LEU A 125 7.09 0.43 4.68
CA LEU A 125 6.83 1.26 3.51
C LEU A 125 7.91 2.34 3.32
N LEU A 126 8.32 3.01 4.40
CA LEU A 126 9.38 4.02 4.35
C LEU A 126 10.73 3.42 3.90
N LYS A 127 11.05 2.20 4.36
CA LYS A 127 12.31 1.51 4.05
C LYS A 127 12.33 0.97 2.62
N MET A 128 11.18 0.53 2.08
CA MET A 128 11.13 -0.03 0.73
C MET A 128 11.15 1.03 -0.37
N GLN A 129 10.87 2.30 -0.06
CA GLN A 129 10.90 3.38 -1.04
C GLN A 129 12.28 3.55 -1.64
N GLN A 130 12.36 3.50 -2.96
CA GLN A 130 13.60 3.64 -3.73
C GLN A 130 14.12 5.09 -3.76
N PRO A 131 15.40 5.30 -4.08
CA PRO A 131 15.97 6.65 -4.22
C PRO A 131 15.21 7.54 -5.22
N SER A 132 14.64 6.94 -6.28
CA SER A 132 13.78 7.60 -7.27
C SER A 132 12.47 8.13 -6.70
N GLY A 133 12.07 7.69 -5.50
CA GLY A 133 10.76 7.93 -4.89
C GLY A 133 9.72 6.86 -5.22
N GLY A 134 10.03 5.94 -6.13
CA GLY A 134 9.17 4.82 -6.51
C GLY A 134 9.14 3.70 -5.46
N PHE A 135 8.22 2.77 -5.63
CA PHE A 135 8.07 1.60 -4.77
C PHE A 135 8.16 0.33 -5.60
N PRO A 136 9.02 -0.63 -5.20
CA PRO A 136 9.04 -1.95 -5.81
C PRO A 136 7.81 -2.74 -5.39
N GLN A 137 7.47 -3.79 -6.13
CA GLN A 137 6.33 -4.65 -5.78
C GLN A 137 6.59 -5.46 -4.49
N TYR A 138 7.83 -5.93 -4.32
CA TYR A 138 8.30 -6.70 -3.16
C TYR A 138 9.54 -6.05 -2.54
N PHE A 139 9.71 -6.22 -1.23
CA PHE A 139 10.92 -5.82 -0.53
C PHE A 139 11.18 -6.76 0.66
N PRO A 140 12.40 -7.28 0.84
CA PRO A 140 13.63 -6.97 0.08
C PRO A 140 13.85 -7.81 -1.18
N ASP A 141 12.88 -8.64 -1.61
CA ASP A 141 13.01 -9.43 -2.84
C ASP A 141 13.03 -8.52 -4.08
N THR A 142 14.18 -8.47 -4.75
CA THR A 142 14.40 -7.63 -5.93
C THR A 142 14.57 -8.45 -7.22
N ARG A 143 14.13 -9.71 -7.22
CA ARG A 143 14.22 -10.58 -8.39
C ARG A 143 13.22 -10.16 -9.46
N PHE A 144 13.64 -10.28 -10.73
CA PHE A 144 12.82 -9.99 -11.90
C PHE A 144 12.20 -8.60 -11.87
N TYR A 145 10.97 -8.47 -12.38
CA TYR A 145 10.21 -7.22 -12.39
C TYR A 145 9.78 -6.72 -11.00
N ARG A 146 9.93 -7.54 -9.95
CA ARG A 146 9.53 -7.18 -8.57
C ARG A 146 10.27 -5.98 -8.00
N ALA A 147 11.46 -5.67 -8.56
CA ALA A 147 12.28 -4.53 -8.16
C ALA A 147 11.89 -3.23 -8.87
N GLN A 148 11.08 -3.28 -9.91
CA GLN A 148 10.71 -2.12 -10.71
C GLN A 148 9.69 -1.24 -9.96
N ILE A 149 9.59 0.03 -10.34
CA ILE A 149 8.53 0.92 -9.84
C ILE A 149 7.20 0.34 -10.30
N THR A 150 6.29 0.07 -9.36
CA THR A 150 5.05 -0.63 -9.66
C THR A 150 3.80 0.20 -9.37
N TYR A 151 3.09 0.58 -10.42
CA TYR A 151 1.74 1.10 -10.35
C TYR A 151 0.70 -0.02 -10.49
N ASN A 152 1.07 -1.17 -11.04
CA ASN A 152 0.18 -2.33 -11.21
C ASN A 152 -0.61 -2.61 -9.93
N ASP A 153 -1.91 -2.91 -10.08
CA ASP A 153 -2.85 -3.13 -8.97
C ASP A 153 -2.91 -1.96 -7.97
N ASN A 154 -2.52 -0.76 -8.42
CA ASN A 154 -2.47 0.46 -7.62
C ASN A 154 -1.51 0.37 -6.41
N ALA A 155 -0.48 -0.49 -6.49
CA ALA A 155 0.38 -0.81 -5.37
C ALA A 155 1.10 0.42 -4.80
N MET A 156 1.81 1.17 -5.63
CA MET A 156 2.52 2.38 -5.20
C MET A 156 1.57 3.47 -4.72
N THR A 157 0.45 3.71 -5.40
CA THR A 157 -0.51 4.75 -5.02
C THR A 157 -1.18 4.46 -3.68
N LYS A 158 -1.47 3.18 -3.38
CA LYS A 158 -1.97 2.75 -2.07
C LYS A 158 -0.93 2.94 -0.96
N ALA A 159 0.34 2.62 -1.22
CA ALA A 159 1.42 2.87 -0.26
C ALA A 159 1.55 4.38 0.03
N LEU A 160 1.54 5.22 -1.00
CA LEU A 160 1.56 6.68 -0.86
C LEU A 160 0.32 7.21 -0.13
N THR A 161 -0.87 6.62 -0.36
CA THR A 161 -2.11 7.00 0.35
C THR A 161 -2.01 6.73 1.85
N VAL A 162 -1.44 5.59 2.26
CA VAL A 162 -1.18 5.29 3.68
C VAL A 162 -0.18 6.30 4.25
N LEU A 163 0.94 6.53 3.58
CA LEU A 163 1.96 7.49 4.05
C LEU A 163 1.41 8.92 4.12
N LYS A 164 0.58 9.33 3.16
CA LYS A 164 -0.10 10.63 3.21
C LYS A 164 -1.07 10.72 4.39
N ALA A 165 -1.83 9.66 4.67
CA ALA A 165 -2.72 9.64 5.82
C ALA A 165 -1.95 9.77 7.15
N VAL A 166 -0.74 9.21 7.26
CA VAL A 166 0.17 9.41 8.41
C VAL A 166 0.66 10.86 8.45
N ALA A 167 1.15 11.40 7.33
CA ALA A 167 1.67 12.76 7.23
C ALA A 167 0.62 13.81 7.63
N ASP A 168 -0.62 13.63 7.15
CA ASP A 168 -1.75 14.52 7.42
C ASP A 168 -2.41 14.26 8.79
N LYS A 169 -1.99 13.23 9.54
CA LYS A 169 -2.66 12.74 10.76
C LYS A 169 -4.15 12.49 10.53
N LYS A 170 -4.50 11.93 9.38
CA LYS A 170 -5.88 11.77 8.93
C LYS A 170 -6.58 10.62 9.66
N GLY A 171 -7.72 10.93 10.30
CA GLY A 171 -8.52 9.92 11.00
C GLY A 171 -7.71 9.19 12.07
N ASP A 172 -7.78 7.86 12.08
CA ASP A 172 -7.11 7.02 13.08
C ASP A 172 -5.57 7.11 13.00
N PHE A 173 -5.01 7.53 11.87
CA PHE A 173 -3.56 7.75 11.73
C PHE A 173 -3.01 8.89 12.61
N ALA A 174 -3.87 9.72 13.22
CA ALA A 174 -3.46 10.66 14.26
C ALA A 174 -2.93 9.96 15.54
N LEU A 175 -3.22 8.66 15.72
CA LEU A 175 -2.84 7.87 16.88
C LEU A 175 -1.45 7.21 16.77
N VAL A 176 -0.83 7.22 15.58
CA VAL A 176 0.50 6.64 15.36
C VAL A 176 1.60 7.56 15.91
N ASP A 177 2.80 7.00 16.06
CA ASP A 177 3.98 7.74 16.55
C ASP A 177 4.21 9.01 15.71
N ALA A 178 4.25 10.15 16.37
CA ALA A 178 4.47 11.46 15.74
C ALA A 178 5.80 11.57 14.98
N ALA A 179 6.80 10.76 15.36
CA ALA A 179 8.08 10.69 14.64
C ALA A 179 7.95 10.16 13.20
N LEU A 180 6.87 9.43 12.89
CA LEU A 180 6.60 8.93 11.53
C LEU A 180 6.05 10.02 10.60
N VAL A 181 5.47 11.10 11.13
CA VAL A 181 4.84 12.17 10.34
C VAL A 181 5.81 12.83 9.36
N PRO A 182 6.94 13.41 9.79
CA PRO A 182 7.87 14.07 8.86
C PRO A 182 8.52 13.09 7.88
N GLN A 183 8.74 11.83 8.28
CA GLN A 183 9.28 10.80 7.41
C GLN A 183 8.29 10.43 6.30
N SER A 184 7.01 10.30 6.66
CA SER A 184 5.93 10.00 5.72
C SER A 184 5.70 11.16 4.75
N GLN A 185 5.74 12.42 5.21
CA GLN A 185 5.66 13.59 4.34
C GLN A 185 6.78 13.58 3.30
N LYS A 186 8.03 13.39 3.74
CA LYS A 186 9.18 13.31 2.82
C LYS A 186 9.04 12.16 1.80
N ALA A 187 8.46 11.04 2.22
CA ALA A 187 8.23 9.91 1.32
C ALA A 187 7.12 10.21 0.29
N VAL A 188 6.06 10.89 0.71
CA VAL A 188 5.00 11.38 -0.19
C VAL A 188 5.57 12.35 -1.22
N ASP A 189 6.37 13.34 -0.80
CA ASP A 189 6.97 14.32 -1.69
C ASP A 189 7.85 13.65 -2.75
N LYS A 190 8.70 12.69 -2.34
CA LYS A 190 9.50 11.89 -3.28
C LYS A 190 8.63 11.04 -4.22
N GLY A 191 7.55 10.44 -3.71
CA GLY A 191 6.61 9.67 -4.51
C GLY A 191 5.93 10.52 -5.58
N VAL A 192 5.50 11.73 -5.24
CA VAL A 192 4.94 12.71 -6.20
C VAL A 192 5.98 13.06 -7.27
N GLN A 193 7.23 13.33 -6.89
CA GLN A 193 8.30 13.58 -7.87
C GLN A 193 8.55 12.38 -8.78
N CYS A 194 8.47 11.16 -8.27
CA CYS A 194 8.56 9.95 -9.08
C CYS A 194 7.39 9.87 -10.08
N ILE A 195 6.16 10.10 -9.64
CA ILE A 195 4.97 10.13 -10.50
C ILE A 195 5.16 11.14 -11.63
N LEU A 196 5.59 12.37 -11.35
CA LEU A 196 5.81 13.40 -12.36
C LEU A 196 6.87 13.01 -13.38
N LYS A 197 7.96 12.37 -12.92
CA LYS A 197 9.07 11.94 -13.79
C LYS A 197 8.76 10.70 -14.63
N THR A 198 7.83 9.87 -14.19
CA THR A 198 7.42 8.65 -14.90
C THR A 198 6.23 8.86 -15.82
N GLN A 199 5.60 10.05 -15.81
CA GLN A 199 4.54 10.37 -16.77
C GLN A 199 5.10 10.36 -18.20
N TYR A 200 4.48 9.56 -19.07
CA TYR A 200 4.99 9.33 -20.40
C TYR A 200 4.76 10.53 -21.32
N VAL A 201 5.78 10.87 -22.11
CA VAL A 201 5.72 11.89 -23.16
C VAL A 201 5.59 11.20 -24.51
N GLN A 202 4.42 11.28 -25.13
CA GLN A 202 4.16 10.74 -26.45
C GLN A 202 4.12 11.88 -27.46
N HIS A 203 4.98 11.85 -28.49
CA HIS A 203 5.06 12.89 -29.51
C HIS A 203 5.13 14.33 -28.96
N GLY A 204 5.93 14.52 -27.91
CA GLY A 204 6.11 15.82 -27.24
C GLY A 204 5.00 16.25 -26.31
N LYS A 205 3.97 15.41 -26.07
CA LYS A 205 2.84 15.69 -25.17
C LYS A 205 2.87 14.75 -23.98
N LEU A 206 2.69 15.29 -22.77
CA LEU A 206 2.41 14.47 -21.58
C LEU A 206 1.12 13.67 -21.77
N THR A 207 1.12 12.43 -21.34
CA THR A 207 -0.03 11.51 -21.43
C THR A 207 -0.33 10.87 -20.08
N ALA A 208 -0.24 9.55 -19.99
CA ALA A 208 -0.52 8.74 -18.82
C ALA A 208 0.73 7.98 -18.34
N TRP A 209 0.56 6.91 -17.58
CA TRP A 209 1.66 6.12 -17.03
C TRP A 209 1.58 4.67 -17.49
N CYS A 210 2.71 3.99 -17.54
CA CYS A 210 2.77 2.55 -17.65
C CYS A 210 2.48 1.91 -16.28
N ALA A 211 1.98 0.70 -16.28
CA ALA A 211 1.78 -0.08 -15.05
C ALA A 211 3.10 -0.35 -14.28
N GLN A 212 4.23 -0.36 -15.00
CA GLN A 212 5.56 -0.50 -14.39
C GLN A 212 6.60 0.36 -15.12
N HIS A 213 7.56 0.88 -14.31
CA HIS A 213 8.67 1.67 -14.81
C HIS A 213 9.99 1.13 -14.27
N ASP A 214 11.01 1.17 -15.10
CA ASP A 214 12.36 0.83 -14.69
C ASP A 214 12.83 1.74 -13.54
N ARG A 215 13.37 1.14 -12.49
CA ARG A 215 13.74 1.84 -11.25
C ARG A 215 14.89 2.85 -11.40
N VAL A 216 15.68 2.72 -12.48
CA VAL A 216 16.87 3.57 -12.74
C VAL A 216 16.57 4.58 -13.83
N THR A 217 16.10 4.12 -14.99
CA THR A 217 15.83 4.97 -16.16
C THR A 217 14.49 5.68 -16.08
N LEU A 218 13.56 5.21 -15.24
CA LEU A 218 12.19 5.68 -15.09
C LEU A 218 11.31 5.48 -16.34
N LEU A 219 11.82 4.81 -17.35
CA LEU A 219 11.07 4.52 -18.58
C LEU A 219 10.08 3.37 -18.37
N PRO A 220 8.99 3.31 -19.16
CA PRO A 220 8.09 2.17 -19.18
C PRO A 220 8.84 0.85 -19.36
N CYS A 221 8.52 -0.16 -18.56
CA CYS A 221 9.16 -1.46 -18.65
C CYS A 221 8.17 -2.62 -18.61
N LYS A 222 8.64 -3.80 -19.05
CA LYS A 222 7.89 -5.04 -19.07
C LYS A 222 7.83 -5.66 -17.68
N ALA A 223 6.70 -6.32 -17.37
CA ALA A 223 6.59 -7.23 -16.24
C ALA A 223 6.44 -8.69 -16.69
N ARG A 224 5.21 -9.23 -16.65
CA ARG A 224 4.92 -10.58 -17.15
C ARG A 224 4.91 -10.59 -18.69
N ALA A 225 4.85 -11.78 -19.29
CA ALA A 225 4.85 -11.93 -20.74
C ALA A 225 3.80 -11.03 -21.43
N PHE A 226 2.61 -10.96 -20.86
CA PHE A 226 1.46 -10.23 -21.37
C PHE A 226 1.35 -8.77 -20.84
N GLU A 227 2.33 -8.28 -20.11
CA GLU A 227 2.43 -6.90 -19.59
C GLU A 227 3.60 -6.19 -20.22
N LEU A 228 3.42 -5.83 -21.48
CA LEU A 228 4.43 -5.08 -22.24
C LEU A 228 4.48 -3.60 -21.79
N PRO A 229 5.61 -2.90 -22.06
CA PRO A 229 5.63 -1.45 -21.92
C PRO A 229 4.48 -0.80 -22.70
N SER A 230 3.61 -0.08 -21.99
CA SER A 230 2.35 0.45 -22.55
C SER A 230 1.80 1.55 -21.64
N LEU A 231 0.94 2.43 -22.15
CA LEU A 231 0.17 3.32 -21.28
C LEU A 231 -0.99 2.53 -20.66
N SER A 232 -1.27 2.76 -19.38
CA SER A 232 -2.34 2.07 -18.68
C SER A 232 -3.60 2.91 -18.54
N GLY A 233 -4.72 2.38 -19.02
CA GLY A 233 -6.06 2.97 -18.82
C GLY A 233 -6.64 2.73 -17.42
N ASP A 234 -6.08 1.79 -16.66
CA ASP A 234 -6.51 1.45 -15.30
C ASP A 234 -5.63 2.15 -14.24
N GLU A 235 -4.36 1.79 -14.17
CA GLU A 235 -3.45 2.27 -13.13
C GLU A 235 -3.24 3.78 -13.15
N SER A 236 -3.33 4.41 -14.34
CA SER A 236 -3.24 5.86 -14.46
C SER A 236 -4.38 6.60 -13.77
N VAL A 237 -5.56 5.98 -13.63
CA VAL A 237 -6.69 6.55 -12.87
C VAL A 237 -6.32 6.72 -11.41
N ALA A 238 -5.83 5.65 -10.77
CA ALA A 238 -5.45 5.71 -9.36
C ALA A 238 -4.28 6.67 -9.10
N ILE A 239 -3.38 6.85 -10.07
CA ILE A 239 -2.33 7.88 -9.98
C ILE A 239 -2.94 9.27 -9.97
N VAL A 240 -3.86 9.57 -10.90
CA VAL A 240 -4.54 10.86 -10.93
C VAL A 240 -5.37 11.05 -9.65
N GLU A 241 -6.17 10.06 -9.23
CA GLU A 241 -6.95 10.14 -7.99
C GLU A 241 -6.06 10.45 -6.78
N PHE A 242 -4.88 9.83 -6.67
CA PHE A 242 -3.91 10.17 -5.62
C PHE A 242 -3.45 11.63 -5.72
N LEU A 243 -3.08 12.12 -6.92
CA LEU A 243 -2.66 13.51 -7.13
C LEU A 243 -3.77 14.51 -6.79
N LEU A 244 -5.05 14.16 -7.01
CA LEU A 244 -6.19 15.01 -6.61
C LEU A 244 -6.31 15.16 -5.08
N THR A 245 -5.70 14.28 -4.28
CA THR A 245 -5.72 14.37 -2.82
C THR A 245 -4.72 15.35 -2.24
N LEU A 246 -3.79 15.86 -3.07
CA LEU A 246 -2.75 16.76 -2.60
C LEU A 246 -3.33 18.13 -2.24
N ASP A 247 -2.96 18.62 -1.06
CA ASP A 247 -3.27 19.99 -0.66
C ASP A 247 -2.32 20.97 -1.38
N GLN A 248 -2.85 22.02 -1.98
CA GLN A 248 -2.08 23.02 -2.74
C GLN A 248 -1.16 22.37 -3.83
N PRO A 249 -1.72 21.63 -4.82
CA PRO A 249 -0.93 20.97 -5.84
C PRO A 249 -0.11 21.97 -6.65
N SER A 250 1.16 21.65 -6.85
CA SER A 250 2.08 22.50 -7.63
C SER A 250 1.61 22.66 -9.09
N PRO A 251 2.10 23.68 -9.83
CA PRO A 251 1.81 23.81 -11.26
C PRO A 251 2.15 22.55 -12.06
N GLU A 252 3.23 21.82 -11.71
CA GLU A 252 3.64 20.57 -12.35
C GLU A 252 2.58 19.47 -12.12
N VAL A 253 2.10 19.32 -10.90
CA VAL A 253 1.02 18.36 -10.57
C VAL A 253 -0.25 18.71 -11.34
N ARG A 254 -0.64 20.00 -11.40
CA ARG A 254 -1.82 20.43 -12.13
C ARG A 254 -1.69 20.15 -13.63
N ARG A 255 -0.52 20.41 -14.23
CA ARG A 255 -0.24 20.04 -15.64
C ARG A 255 -0.30 18.54 -15.85
N ALA A 256 0.29 17.75 -14.97
CA ALA A 256 0.29 16.29 -15.05
C ALA A 256 -1.12 15.71 -15.03
N VAL A 257 -1.96 16.18 -14.11
CA VAL A 257 -3.37 15.79 -14.00
C VAL A 257 -4.16 16.19 -15.26
N ALA A 258 -4.02 17.43 -15.72
CA ALA A 258 -4.73 17.91 -16.91
C ALA A 258 -4.32 17.12 -18.17
N ALA A 259 -3.04 16.79 -18.32
CA ALA A 259 -2.54 16.00 -19.45
C ALA A 259 -3.09 14.56 -19.43
N ALA A 260 -3.11 13.91 -18.26
CA ALA A 260 -3.67 12.57 -18.13
C ALA A 260 -5.19 12.56 -18.43
N VAL A 261 -5.92 13.54 -17.93
CA VAL A 261 -7.35 13.69 -18.22
C VAL A 261 -7.60 13.91 -19.73
N ALA A 262 -6.81 14.76 -20.38
CA ALA A 262 -6.87 14.94 -21.84
C ALA A 262 -6.58 13.63 -22.58
N TRP A 263 -5.60 12.86 -22.12
CA TRP A 263 -5.29 11.55 -22.69
C TRP A 263 -6.47 10.58 -22.51
N PHE A 264 -7.11 10.49 -21.35
CA PHE A 264 -8.29 9.66 -21.15
C PHE A 264 -9.43 10.06 -22.09
N GLN A 265 -9.62 11.36 -22.35
CA GLN A 265 -10.66 11.82 -23.28
C GLN A 265 -10.41 11.38 -24.73
N THR A 266 -9.16 11.31 -25.16
CA THR A 266 -8.79 10.93 -26.53
C THR A 266 -8.59 9.44 -26.74
N SER A 267 -8.43 8.65 -25.65
CA SER A 267 -8.20 7.20 -25.70
C SER A 267 -9.45 6.36 -25.45
N LYS A 268 -10.63 6.96 -25.51
CA LYS A 268 -11.92 6.27 -25.39
C LYS A 268 -12.13 5.24 -26.49
N ILE A 269 -12.73 4.11 -26.11
CA ILE A 269 -13.32 3.15 -27.04
C ILE A 269 -14.83 3.34 -26.94
N GLU A 270 -15.40 3.97 -27.94
CA GLU A 270 -16.82 4.34 -27.94
C GLU A 270 -17.71 3.25 -28.56
N ASN A 271 -18.95 3.17 -28.10
CA ASN A 271 -19.99 2.24 -28.59
C ASN A 271 -19.61 0.76 -28.46
N MET A 272 -18.78 0.42 -27.48
CA MET A 272 -18.35 -0.95 -27.19
C MET A 272 -18.52 -1.29 -25.70
N ALA A 273 -18.84 -2.54 -25.41
CA ALA A 273 -18.87 -3.11 -24.05
C ALA A 273 -18.11 -4.42 -23.99
N VAL A 274 -17.73 -4.82 -22.77
CA VAL A 274 -17.22 -6.17 -22.48
C VAL A 274 -18.38 -7.02 -22.00
N ALA A 275 -18.56 -8.21 -22.58
CA ALA A 275 -19.56 -9.17 -22.17
C ALA A 275 -18.93 -10.52 -21.84
N ASP A 276 -19.34 -11.13 -20.72
CA ASP A 276 -19.07 -12.54 -20.43
C ASP A 276 -20.19 -13.37 -21.06
N ILE A 277 -19.84 -14.34 -21.92
CA ILE A 277 -20.77 -15.20 -22.62
C ILE A 277 -20.55 -16.67 -22.29
N THR A 278 -21.58 -17.48 -22.42
CA THR A 278 -21.46 -18.95 -22.42
C THR A 278 -20.99 -19.39 -23.79
N ASP A 279 -19.89 -20.13 -23.85
CA ASP A 279 -19.36 -20.74 -25.07
C ASP A 279 -18.89 -22.16 -24.76
N PRO A 280 -19.70 -23.16 -25.11
CA PRO A 280 -19.34 -24.60 -24.87
C PRO A 280 -18.09 -25.06 -25.61
N GLN A 281 -17.64 -24.35 -26.62
CA GLN A 281 -16.44 -24.70 -27.38
C GLN A 281 -15.15 -24.24 -26.70
N GLU A 282 -15.27 -23.26 -25.76
CA GLU A 282 -14.14 -22.77 -24.99
C GLU A 282 -13.83 -23.68 -23.77
N PRO A 283 -12.56 -23.81 -23.35
CA PRO A 283 -12.12 -24.75 -22.30
C PRO A 283 -12.89 -24.69 -20.97
N LYS A 284 -13.45 -23.51 -20.63
CA LYS A 284 -14.20 -23.31 -19.37
C LYS A 284 -15.71 -23.12 -19.61
N GLY A 285 -16.21 -23.45 -20.80
CA GLY A 285 -17.60 -23.23 -21.17
C GLY A 285 -18.02 -21.76 -21.21
N ARG A 286 -17.07 -20.83 -21.24
CA ARG A 286 -17.31 -19.38 -21.22
C ARG A 286 -16.23 -18.61 -21.95
N ASP A 287 -16.60 -17.45 -22.46
CA ASP A 287 -15.66 -16.49 -23.02
C ASP A 287 -15.97 -15.05 -22.59
N ARG A 288 -15.02 -14.16 -22.82
CA ARG A 288 -15.15 -12.72 -22.63
C ARG A 288 -14.86 -12.04 -23.95
N VAL A 289 -15.84 -11.28 -24.44
CA VAL A 289 -15.83 -10.68 -25.76
C VAL A 289 -16.09 -9.17 -25.70
N MET A 290 -15.64 -8.47 -26.73
CA MET A 290 -16.02 -7.08 -26.99
C MET A 290 -17.26 -7.08 -27.90
N VAL A 291 -18.33 -6.41 -27.49
CA VAL A 291 -19.60 -6.31 -28.20
C VAL A 291 -19.96 -4.87 -28.51
N ALA A 292 -20.64 -4.65 -29.63
CA ALA A 292 -21.19 -3.33 -29.93
C ALA A 292 -22.31 -2.97 -28.95
N GLN A 293 -22.20 -1.80 -28.32
CA GLN A 293 -23.20 -1.26 -27.41
C GLN A 293 -23.26 0.25 -27.59
N PRO A 294 -24.18 0.76 -28.40
CA PRO A 294 -24.32 2.20 -28.68
C PRO A 294 -24.43 3.04 -27.37
N GLY A 295 -23.70 4.15 -27.32
CA GLY A 295 -23.69 5.07 -26.17
C GLY A 295 -22.79 4.66 -25.01
N SER A 296 -22.19 3.45 -25.01
CA SER A 296 -21.23 3.06 -24.00
C SER A 296 -19.81 3.53 -24.31
N THR A 297 -19.00 3.63 -23.28
CA THR A 297 -17.59 4.02 -23.37
C THR A 297 -16.74 3.11 -22.51
N LEU A 298 -15.64 2.65 -23.06
CA LEU A 298 -14.61 1.86 -22.38
C LEU A 298 -13.23 2.47 -22.56
N TRP A 299 -12.29 1.97 -21.79
CA TRP A 299 -10.85 2.14 -21.98
C TRP A 299 -10.17 0.77 -21.96
N ALA A 300 -9.18 0.60 -22.83
CA ALA A 300 -8.30 -0.56 -22.73
C ALA A 300 -7.38 -0.44 -21.51
N ARG A 301 -6.96 -1.58 -20.95
CA ARG A 301 -5.94 -1.58 -19.92
C ARG A 301 -4.58 -1.17 -20.46
N PHE A 302 -4.26 -1.54 -21.71
CA PHE A 302 -2.98 -1.29 -22.33
C PHE A 302 -3.14 -0.56 -23.67
N TYR A 303 -2.34 0.50 -23.84
CA TYR A 303 -2.24 1.27 -25.07
C TYR A 303 -0.80 1.31 -25.54
N ASP A 304 -0.61 1.16 -26.83
CA ASP A 304 0.71 1.23 -27.46
C ASP A 304 1.38 2.58 -27.24
N LEU A 305 2.67 2.57 -26.90
CA LEU A 305 3.42 3.78 -26.56
C LEU A 305 3.62 4.75 -27.73
N ASP A 306 3.52 4.27 -28.95
CA ASP A 306 3.75 5.04 -30.17
C ASP A 306 2.43 5.49 -30.81
N THR A 307 1.54 4.51 -31.05
CA THR A 307 0.31 4.75 -31.83
C THR A 307 -0.87 5.16 -30.96
N ASN A 308 -0.77 5.01 -29.63
CA ASN A 308 -1.89 5.18 -28.67
C ASN A 308 -3.12 4.31 -29.01
N GLN A 309 -2.93 3.20 -29.73
CA GLN A 309 -4.00 2.25 -29.99
C GLN A 309 -4.09 1.22 -28.86
N PRO A 310 -5.30 0.72 -28.52
CA PRO A 310 -5.46 -0.40 -27.62
C PRO A 310 -4.65 -1.61 -28.08
N ILE A 311 -3.98 -2.28 -27.14
CA ILE A 311 -3.29 -3.53 -27.39
C ILE A 311 -3.78 -4.61 -26.43
N TYR A 312 -3.90 -5.83 -26.96
CA TYR A 312 -4.22 -7.03 -26.21
C TYR A 312 -3.04 -7.98 -26.34
N VAL A 313 -2.59 -8.56 -25.22
CA VAL A 313 -1.38 -9.37 -25.21
C VAL A 313 -1.66 -10.66 -24.46
N GLY A 314 -1.44 -11.79 -25.15
CA GLY A 314 -1.57 -13.12 -24.59
C GLY A 314 -0.30 -13.65 -23.94
N ARG A 315 -0.26 -14.97 -23.69
CA ARG A 315 0.92 -15.66 -23.16
C ARG A 315 2.10 -15.65 -24.12
N ASP A 316 1.81 -15.48 -25.42
CA ASP A 316 2.80 -15.34 -26.47
C ASP A 316 3.65 -14.07 -26.35
N GLY A 317 3.16 -13.04 -25.62
CA GLY A 317 3.84 -11.76 -25.46
C GLY A 317 3.83 -10.91 -26.73
N VAL A 318 2.91 -11.18 -27.66
CA VAL A 318 2.74 -10.45 -28.92
C VAL A 318 1.58 -9.44 -28.77
N LYS A 319 1.73 -8.26 -29.41
CA LYS A 319 0.66 -7.26 -29.49
C LYS A 319 -0.41 -7.68 -30.48
N HIS A 320 -1.65 -7.76 -30.06
CA HIS A 320 -2.82 -7.98 -30.88
C HIS A 320 -3.75 -6.77 -30.87
N ALA A 321 -4.44 -6.55 -31.97
CA ALA A 321 -5.37 -5.43 -32.13
C ALA A 321 -6.75 -5.71 -31.51
N ARG A 322 -7.13 -6.98 -31.35
CA ARG A 322 -8.45 -7.38 -30.83
C ARG A 322 -8.30 -8.32 -29.63
N LEU A 323 -9.20 -8.22 -28.67
CA LEU A 323 -9.28 -9.13 -27.53
C LEU A 323 -9.47 -10.58 -27.97
N ALA A 324 -10.22 -10.82 -29.03
CA ALA A 324 -10.50 -12.16 -29.56
C ALA A 324 -9.25 -12.88 -30.10
N ASP A 325 -8.16 -12.17 -30.37
CA ASP A 325 -6.95 -12.74 -30.96
C ASP A 325 -6.00 -13.35 -29.91
N ILE A 326 -6.29 -13.20 -28.60
CA ILE A 326 -5.51 -13.81 -27.52
C ILE A 326 -6.25 -15.01 -26.92
N GLU A 327 -5.55 -15.82 -26.13
CA GLU A 327 -6.09 -17.06 -25.55
C GLU A 327 -7.28 -16.79 -24.61
N ASN A 328 -8.28 -17.69 -24.63
CA ASN A 328 -9.44 -17.63 -23.75
C ASN A 328 -9.07 -17.51 -22.26
N GLU A 329 -8.03 -18.23 -21.82
CA GLU A 329 -7.54 -18.16 -20.44
C GLU A 329 -7.16 -16.73 -20.04
N ARG A 330 -6.56 -15.97 -20.98
CA ARG A 330 -6.24 -14.56 -20.73
C ARG A 330 -7.48 -13.67 -20.82
N ARG A 331 -8.32 -13.84 -21.84
CA ARG A 331 -9.55 -13.06 -21.97
C ARG A 331 -10.45 -13.15 -20.74
N THR A 332 -10.63 -14.38 -20.21
CA THR A 332 -11.53 -14.64 -19.07
C THR A 332 -10.87 -14.45 -17.71
N GLY A 333 -9.54 -14.52 -17.62
CA GLY A 333 -8.78 -14.46 -16.37
C GLY A 333 -8.12 -13.12 -16.07
N TYR A 334 -8.19 -12.15 -17.00
CA TYR A 334 -7.58 -10.84 -16.85
C TYR A 334 -8.51 -9.74 -17.42
N VAL A 335 -8.51 -8.56 -16.81
CA VAL A 335 -9.39 -7.46 -17.24
C VAL A 335 -8.62 -6.56 -18.21
N TYR A 336 -8.93 -6.68 -19.50
CA TYR A 336 -8.27 -5.91 -20.57
C TYR A 336 -8.98 -4.62 -20.96
N ALA A 337 -10.24 -4.44 -20.59
CA ALA A 337 -10.98 -3.21 -20.83
C ALA A 337 -12.00 -2.96 -19.70
N GLY A 338 -12.29 -1.70 -19.42
CA GLY A 338 -13.22 -1.32 -18.36
C GLY A 338 -13.56 0.16 -18.40
N THR A 339 -14.34 0.62 -17.42
CA THR A 339 -14.84 2.00 -17.31
C THR A 339 -14.07 2.80 -16.26
N TRP A 340 -12.85 2.42 -15.92
CA TRP A 340 -12.07 2.98 -14.79
C TRP A 340 -12.00 4.52 -14.77
N PRO A 341 -11.77 5.24 -15.89
CA PRO A 341 -11.71 6.70 -15.89
C PRO A 341 -13.05 7.42 -15.76
N GLU A 342 -14.18 6.73 -15.92
CA GLU A 342 -15.50 7.37 -16.02
C GLU A 342 -15.80 8.29 -14.83
N LYS A 343 -15.73 7.77 -13.61
CA LYS A 343 -15.98 8.55 -12.39
C LYS A 343 -15.02 9.72 -12.24
N LEU A 344 -13.75 9.50 -12.54
CA LEU A 344 -12.74 10.55 -12.52
C LEU A 344 -13.11 11.70 -13.48
N LEU A 345 -13.50 11.37 -14.71
CA LEU A 345 -13.80 12.34 -15.77
C LEU A 345 -15.09 13.13 -15.53
N ILE A 346 -16.14 12.46 -15.04
CA ILE A 346 -17.46 13.12 -14.91
C ILE A 346 -17.68 13.78 -13.54
N LYS A 347 -16.91 13.40 -12.51
CA LYS A 347 -17.16 13.86 -11.14
C LYS A 347 -15.94 14.44 -10.46
N ASP A 348 -14.85 13.64 -10.34
CA ASP A 348 -13.79 13.98 -9.41
C ASP A 348 -12.87 15.08 -9.97
N TYR A 349 -12.49 14.99 -11.25
CA TYR A 349 -11.67 16.00 -11.90
C TYR A 349 -12.38 17.34 -12.07
N PRO A 350 -13.63 17.43 -12.57
CA PRO A 350 -14.33 18.72 -12.66
C PRO A 350 -14.44 19.46 -11.34
N LYS A 351 -14.72 18.74 -10.24
CA LYS A 351 -14.75 19.33 -8.89
C LYS A 351 -13.38 19.84 -8.46
N TRP A 352 -12.32 19.07 -8.72
CA TRP A 352 -10.96 19.46 -8.40
C TRP A 352 -10.47 20.65 -9.23
N GLN A 353 -10.78 20.66 -10.53
CA GLN A 353 -10.40 21.72 -11.48
C GLN A 353 -11.01 23.08 -11.12
N GLN A 354 -12.22 23.11 -10.54
CA GLN A 354 -12.83 24.34 -10.03
C GLN A 354 -11.98 24.97 -8.92
N LYS A 355 -11.38 24.16 -8.07
CA LYS A 355 -10.49 24.62 -6.98
C LYS A 355 -9.07 24.92 -7.48
N TRP A 356 -8.60 24.14 -8.44
CA TRP A 356 -7.23 24.15 -8.94
C TRP A 356 -7.22 24.18 -10.48
N PRO A 357 -7.47 25.32 -11.11
CA PRO A 357 -7.45 25.41 -12.57
C PRO A 357 -6.08 25.02 -13.14
N ALA A 358 -6.07 24.51 -14.36
CA ALA A 358 -4.84 24.22 -15.07
C ALA A 358 -4.02 25.53 -15.21
N PRO A 359 -2.69 25.47 -15.04
CA PRO A 359 -1.82 26.64 -15.13
C PRO A 359 -1.67 27.13 -16.56
#